data_c63b87d09f00bf19a65fdf03b2e09187
#
_entry.id   c63b87d09f00bf19a65fdf03b2e09187
#
_cell.length_a   1.000
_cell.length_b   1.000
_cell.length_c   1.000
_cell.angle_alpha   90.00
_cell.angle_beta   90.00
_cell.angle_gamma   90.00
#
_symmetry.space_group_name_H-M   'P 1'
#
loop_
_entity.id
_entity.type
_entity.pdbx_description
1 polymer ?
#
loop_
_entity_poly.entity_id
_entity_poly.type
_entity_poly.pdbx_seq_one_letter_code
_entity_poly.pdbx_strand_id
1 'polypeptide(L)'
;MKKLTILLLALLLALTVNASALTVSDENVFPIVDEPYELTIWMSPGATIEDMETNTTTLWYEEKTGVHVNWIQVPAGETTTKFNLSISSGEYPDIYSTGFSTETVAQYSQAGILLPLDELIEEYGYNIKAAFAAQPEIKENITAPDGHIYTLFRTDPATYVLVRNKLYVNHDWLTLYQEATGNGEPQTWEELEEMLIYWRDHDMNGNGDPSDEIPMMGTFGTDGGDFTVYLMNAFQPTPQYNSLLADADGNVSMTAITDEYREGLCWIHHLFEEGLIAEETFIQDNTQLQSIVNKNDPRERVVGAFGGFWAGVTVSPALMENCYDVYDVLAPVEGPNGLRVATTDGHLPLLLVGAITKDCERPDIAMKWLDFWFSNEGMVMIDYGFEGVNWEWRDEPAINGNVPSRFFLTSRNVLQNTTWYVGTVPYYRTEESLFGRTPTDHVPYLYKGAVAYENYYYLTGFPQFAWCDDIDKISEFNELKTQMNDYIEQAKIQFITGTMDLDADWDAYLAQINNIGLERYLELAEIVNLG
;
A
#
# COMPACT_ATOMS: atom_id res chain seq x y z
N MET A 1 -2.48 43.80 -63.82
CA MET A 1 -2.94 43.67 -62.41
C MET A 1 -3.98 42.54 -62.22
N LYS A 2 -5.06 42.44 -63.03
CA LYS A 2 -6.07 41.36 -62.89
C LYS A 2 -5.56 39.91 -63.07
N LYS A 3 -4.50 39.68 -63.87
CA LYS A 3 -3.92 38.33 -64.08
C LYS A 3 -2.99 37.90 -62.93
N LEU A 4 -2.40 38.84 -62.20
CA LEU A 4 -1.53 38.58 -61.06
C LEU A 4 -2.38 38.23 -59.82
N THR A 5 -3.56 38.85 -59.66
CA THR A 5 -4.49 38.57 -58.56
C THR A 5 -5.13 37.18 -58.66
N ILE A 6 -5.38 36.70 -59.88
CA ILE A 6 -5.95 35.33 -60.11
C ILE A 6 -4.86 34.26 -59.84
N LEU A 7 -3.59 34.52 -60.10
CA LEU A 7 -2.50 33.59 -59.80
C LEU A 7 -2.23 33.48 -58.29
N LEU A 8 -2.36 34.61 -57.54
CA LEU A 8 -2.25 34.60 -56.07
C LEU A 8 -3.44 33.90 -55.40
N LEU A 9 -4.66 34.02 -55.94
CA LEU A 9 -5.84 33.33 -55.43
C LEU A 9 -5.79 31.82 -55.73
N ALA A 10 -5.23 31.42 -56.89
CA ALA A 10 -5.03 30.01 -57.23
C ALA A 10 -3.89 29.35 -56.41
N LEU A 11 -2.87 30.13 -55.99
CA LEU A 11 -1.81 29.65 -55.09
C LEU A 11 -2.30 29.54 -53.63
N LEU A 12 -3.25 30.38 -53.20
CA LEU A 12 -3.87 30.27 -51.85
C LEU A 12 -4.89 29.11 -51.74
N LEU A 13 -5.48 28.66 -52.86
CA LEU A 13 -6.36 27.51 -52.87
C LEU A 13 -5.62 26.14 -53.01
N ALA A 14 -4.31 26.17 -53.34
CA ALA A 14 -3.50 24.96 -53.43
C ALA A 14 -2.75 24.60 -52.14
N LEU A 15 -2.93 25.40 -51.07
CA LEU A 15 -2.45 25.13 -49.71
C LEU A 15 -3.60 24.71 -48.76
N THR A 16 -4.60 23.99 -49.27
CA THR A 16 -5.32 23.09 -48.40
C THR A 16 -4.38 21.91 -48.19
N VAL A 17 -3.48 22.04 -47.23
CA VAL A 17 -2.93 20.89 -46.53
C VAL A 17 -4.14 20.10 -46.08
N ASN A 18 -4.41 18.96 -46.73
CA ASN A 18 -5.18 17.93 -46.10
C ASN A 18 -4.40 17.58 -44.84
N ALA A 19 -4.71 18.20 -43.71
CA ALA A 19 -4.43 17.60 -42.43
C ALA A 19 -5.20 16.27 -42.50
N SER A 20 -4.52 15.17 -42.87
CA SER A 20 -5.08 13.86 -42.64
C SER A 20 -5.42 13.83 -41.15
N ALA A 21 -6.65 13.53 -40.82
CA ALA A 21 -7.02 13.40 -39.43
C ALA A 21 -6.10 12.32 -38.84
N LEU A 22 -5.41 12.64 -37.75
CA LEU A 22 -4.56 11.73 -36.99
C LEU A 22 -5.31 10.41 -36.77
N THR A 23 -4.79 9.32 -37.30
CA THR A 23 -5.43 8.01 -37.27
C THR A 23 -4.93 7.20 -36.08
N VAL A 24 -5.86 6.68 -35.28
CA VAL A 24 -5.57 5.74 -34.19
C VAL A 24 -5.64 4.31 -34.73
N SER A 25 -4.65 3.49 -34.37
CA SER A 25 -4.59 2.07 -34.76
C SER A 25 -5.77 1.26 -34.17
N ASP A 26 -5.99 0.06 -34.64
CA ASP A 26 -6.92 -0.90 -34.03
C ASP A 26 -6.48 -1.30 -32.62
N GLU A 27 -7.35 -2.01 -31.86
CA GLU A 27 -7.05 -2.52 -30.52
C GLU A 27 -5.73 -3.32 -30.52
N ASN A 28 -4.89 -3.07 -29.50
CA ASN A 28 -3.60 -3.76 -29.28
C ASN A 28 -2.63 -3.73 -30.48
N VAL A 29 -2.74 -2.73 -31.36
CA VAL A 29 -1.86 -2.51 -32.51
C VAL A 29 -0.98 -1.29 -32.27
N PHE A 30 0.33 -1.40 -32.56
CA PHE A 30 1.32 -0.34 -32.39
C PHE A 30 2.01 0.00 -33.73
N PRO A 31 2.40 1.26 -33.98
CA PRO A 31 2.23 2.39 -33.05
C PRO A 31 0.73 2.75 -32.86
N ILE A 32 0.43 3.45 -31.77
CA ILE A 32 -0.95 3.91 -31.46
C ILE A 32 -1.41 4.91 -32.51
N VAL A 33 -0.53 5.76 -32.96
CA VAL A 33 -0.79 6.85 -33.89
C VAL A 33 0.13 6.78 -35.10
N ASP A 34 -0.35 7.25 -36.26
CA ASP A 34 0.40 7.33 -37.54
C ASP A 34 1.27 8.61 -37.68
N GLU A 35 0.99 9.61 -36.86
CA GLU A 35 1.80 10.83 -36.72
C GLU A 35 2.07 11.11 -35.24
N PRO A 36 3.23 11.71 -34.84
CA PRO A 36 3.54 11.99 -33.45
C PRO A 36 2.44 12.77 -32.75
N TYR A 37 2.08 12.34 -31.55
CA TYR A 37 1.10 12.98 -30.69
C TYR A 37 1.69 13.22 -29.30
N GLU A 38 1.22 14.26 -28.59
CA GLU A 38 1.68 14.60 -27.25
C GLU A 38 0.55 14.43 -26.24
N LEU A 39 0.84 13.78 -25.12
CA LEU A 39 -0.02 13.72 -23.94
C LEU A 39 0.64 14.43 -22.77
N THR A 40 -0.16 15.05 -21.94
CA THR A 40 0.28 15.61 -20.66
C THR A 40 -0.15 14.70 -19.52
N ILE A 41 0.81 14.17 -18.76
CA ILE A 41 0.52 13.24 -17.64
C ILE A 41 1.07 13.81 -16.34
N TRP A 42 0.17 14.01 -15.38
CA TRP A 42 0.51 14.37 -14.02
C TRP A 42 0.75 13.11 -13.18
N MET A 43 1.91 13.00 -12.53
CA MET A 43 2.23 11.86 -11.69
C MET A 43 3.22 12.20 -10.58
N SER A 44 3.28 11.32 -9.57
CA SER A 44 4.36 11.28 -8.58
C SER A 44 5.24 10.07 -8.89
N PRO A 45 6.46 10.24 -9.43
CA PRO A 45 7.35 9.12 -9.71
C PRO A 45 7.76 8.43 -8.41
N GLY A 46 7.95 7.11 -8.48
CA GLY A 46 8.49 6.33 -7.36
C GLY A 46 9.89 6.80 -6.96
N ALA A 47 10.24 6.66 -5.67
CA ALA A 47 11.52 7.11 -5.14
C ALA A 47 12.76 6.45 -5.79
N THR A 48 12.56 5.37 -6.52
CA THR A 48 13.60 4.65 -7.27
C THR A 48 13.78 5.13 -8.71
N ILE A 49 12.94 6.05 -9.19
CA ILE A 49 12.99 6.60 -10.55
C ILE A 49 13.76 7.93 -10.51
N GLU A 50 14.84 8.01 -11.29
CA GLU A 50 15.67 9.21 -11.33
C GLU A 50 14.99 10.36 -12.08
N ASP A 51 14.45 10.09 -13.28
CA ASP A 51 13.79 11.08 -14.13
C ASP A 51 12.89 10.39 -15.18
N MET A 52 11.62 10.76 -15.24
CA MET A 52 10.66 10.20 -16.19
C MET A 52 10.95 10.56 -17.64
N GLU A 53 11.47 11.76 -17.91
CA GLU A 53 11.76 12.22 -19.28
C GLU A 53 12.87 11.40 -19.97
N THR A 54 13.88 11.02 -19.20
CA THR A 54 15.05 10.31 -19.72
C THR A 54 15.05 8.82 -19.39
N ASN A 55 14.03 8.33 -18.70
CA ASN A 55 13.93 6.92 -18.32
C ASN A 55 13.87 6.02 -19.57
N THR A 56 14.63 4.92 -19.56
CA THR A 56 14.73 4.03 -20.72
C THR A 56 13.38 3.41 -21.10
N THR A 57 12.54 3.06 -20.13
CA THR A 57 11.18 2.55 -20.39
C THR A 57 10.30 3.63 -21.02
N THR A 58 10.42 4.88 -20.59
CA THR A 58 9.69 6.02 -21.20
C THR A 58 10.07 6.16 -22.68
N LEU A 59 11.36 6.30 -22.97
CA LEU A 59 11.85 6.48 -24.34
C LEU A 59 11.48 5.30 -25.26
N TRP A 60 11.58 4.08 -24.73
CA TRP A 60 11.17 2.88 -25.46
C TRP A 60 9.66 2.89 -25.76
N TYR A 61 8.85 3.32 -24.78
CA TYR A 61 7.40 3.33 -24.95
C TYR A 61 6.94 4.45 -25.89
N GLU A 62 7.61 5.60 -25.89
CA GLU A 62 7.40 6.65 -26.89
C GLU A 62 7.69 6.16 -28.31
N GLU A 63 8.82 5.46 -28.52
CA GLU A 63 9.16 4.87 -29.81
C GLU A 63 8.11 3.82 -30.24
N LYS A 64 7.65 2.98 -29.32
CA LYS A 64 6.64 1.94 -29.57
C LYS A 64 5.29 2.52 -29.96
N THR A 65 4.87 3.59 -29.30
CA THR A 65 3.50 4.14 -29.41
C THR A 65 3.36 5.28 -30.42
N GLY A 66 4.42 6.01 -30.68
CA GLY A 66 4.38 7.29 -31.42
C GLY A 66 3.84 8.45 -30.55
N VAL A 67 3.65 8.22 -29.25
CA VAL A 67 3.10 9.22 -28.30
C VAL A 67 4.20 9.69 -27.38
N HIS A 68 4.50 11.00 -27.44
CA HIS A 68 5.39 11.67 -26.50
C HIS A 68 4.60 12.09 -25.25
N VAL A 69 5.22 12.02 -24.06
CA VAL A 69 4.58 12.41 -22.81
C VAL A 69 5.29 13.59 -22.17
N ASN A 70 4.57 14.69 -22.02
CA ASN A 70 4.97 15.83 -21.20
C ASN A 70 4.65 15.53 -19.73
N TRP A 71 5.66 15.16 -18.95
CA TRP A 71 5.48 14.73 -17.55
C TRP A 71 5.39 15.92 -16.59
N ILE A 72 4.27 16.00 -15.86
CA ILE A 72 4.15 16.88 -14.68
C ILE A 72 4.53 16.06 -13.46
N GLN A 73 5.83 16.03 -13.14
CA GLN A 73 6.39 15.25 -12.05
C GLN A 73 6.23 15.98 -10.71
N VAL A 74 5.60 15.31 -9.73
CA VAL A 74 5.31 15.88 -8.41
C VAL A 74 6.01 15.05 -7.32
N PRO A 75 6.79 15.67 -6.42
CA PRO A 75 7.38 14.97 -5.29
C PRO A 75 6.31 14.29 -4.40
N ALA A 76 6.58 13.08 -3.92
CA ALA A 76 5.61 12.27 -3.15
C ALA A 76 5.02 13.03 -1.95
N GLY A 77 5.82 13.81 -1.20
CA GLY A 77 5.35 14.61 -0.07
C GLY A 77 4.46 15.81 -0.43
N GLU A 78 4.37 16.18 -1.73
CA GLU A 78 3.59 17.33 -2.21
C GLU A 78 2.35 16.91 -3.00
N THR A 79 2.10 15.62 -3.18
CA THR A 79 1.09 15.07 -4.10
C THR A 79 -0.30 15.69 -3.85
N THR A 80 -0.80 15.62 -2.61
CA THR A 80 -2.13 16.16 -2.26
C THR A 80 -2.22 17.67 -2.50
N THR A 81 -1.22 18.43 -2.08
CA THR A 81 -1.21 19.90 -2.24
C THR A 81 -1.18 20.30 -3.71
N LYS A 82 -0.34 19.66 -4.52
CA LYS A 82 -0.21 19.95 -5.95
C LYS A 82 -1.43 19.49 -6.75
N PHE A 83 -2.02 18.35 -6.38
CA PHE A 83 -3.27 17.89 -6.98
C PHE A 83 -4.40 18.90 -6.73
N ASN A 84 -4.62 19.32 -5.49
CA ASN A 84 -5.63 20.31 -5.15
C ASN A 84 -5.39 21.67 -5.86
N LEU A 85 -4.12 22.04 -6.03
CA LEU A 85 -3.78 23.26 -6.78
C LEU A 85 -4.11 23.12 -8.26
N SER A 86 -3.79 21.99 -8.89
CA SER A 86 -4.15 21.68 -10.28
C SER A 86 -5.66 21.72 -10.48
N ILE A 87 -6.42 21.07 -9.61
CA ILE A 87 -7.90 21.13 -9.64
C ILE A 87 -8.42 22.57 -9.52
N SER A 88 -7.84 23.35 -8.59
CA SER A 88 -8.30 24.73 -8.33
C SER A 88 -7.94 25.71 -9.44
N SER A 89 -6.91 25.40 -10.25
CA SER A 89 -6.52 26.25 -11.39
C SER A 89 -7.53 26.18 -12.54
N GLY A 90 -8.26 25.06 -12.66
CA GLY A 90 -9.17 24.77 -13.77
C GLY A 90 -8.46 24.36 -15.06
N GLU A 91 -7.15 24.14 -15.03
CA GLU A 91 -6.34 23.61 -16.12
C GLU A 91 -5.90 22.19 -15.75
N TYR A 92 -6.34 21.18 -16.50
CA TYR A 92 -6.12 19.78 -16.18
C TYR A 92 -5.16 19.13 -17.17
N PRO A 93 -4.29 18.19 -16.73
CA PRO A 93 -3.55 17.33 -17.66
C PRO A 93 -4.51 16.41 -18.42
N ASP A 94 -4.05 15.78 -19.49
CA ASP A 94 -4.84 14.74 -20.16
C ASP A 94 -5.11 13.55 -19.21
N ILE A 95 -4.10 13.16 -18.43
CA ILE A 95 -4.17 12.05 -17.51
C ILE A 95 -3.64 12.43 -16.13
N TYR A 96 -4.41 12.15 -15.08
CA TYR A 96 -3.89 12.03 -13.73
C TYR A 96 -3.49 10.58 -13.46
N SER A 97 -2.19 10.32 -13.32
CA SER A 97 -1.63 9.02 -12.94
C SER A 97 -1.22 9.03 -11.46
N THR A 98 -2.21 8.92 -10.59
CA THR A 98 -2.08 8.98 -9.13
C THR A 98 -3.14 8.10 -8.47
N GLY A 99 -2.97 7.80 -7.17
CA GLY A 99 -4.00 7.11 -6.39
C GLY A 99 -5.19 8.03 -6.09
N PHE A 100 -6.39 7.49 -6.20
CA PHE A 100 -7.65 8.17 -5.88
C PHE A 100 -8.36 7.47 -4.73
N SER A 101 -9.03 8.22 -3.87
CA SER A 101 -10.08 7.69 -3.01
C SER A 101 -11.42 7.69 -3.76
N THR A 102 -12.35 6.84 -3.34
CA THR A 102 -13.73 6.84 -3.87
C THR A 102 -14.40 8.21 -3.74
N GLU A 103 -14.15 8.91 -2.63
CA GLU A 103 -14.57 10.28 -2.38
C GLU A 103 -14.05 11.25 -3.46
N THR A 104 -12.73 11.21 -3.74
CA THR A 104 -12.11 12.05 -4.77
C THR A 104 -12.72 11.78 -6.15
N VAL A 105 -12.94 10.50 -6.47
CA VAL A 105 -13.58 10.11 -7.73
C VAL A 105 -15.01 10.63 -7.79
N ALA A 106 -15.81 10.42 -6.74
CA ALA A 106 -17.20 10.91 -6.68
C ALA A 106 -17.27 12.43 -6.83
N GLN A 107 -16.43 13.17 -6.12
CA GLN A 107 -16.40 14.63 -6.19
C GLN A 107 -16.09 15.16 -7.59
N TYR A 108 -15.05 14.64 -8.24
CA TYR A 108 -14.59 15.20 -9.51
C TYR A 108 -15.28 14.62 -10.74
N SER A 109 -15.89 13.43 -10.62
CA SER A 109 -16.83 12.94 -11.64
C SER A 109 -18.12 13.78 -11.67
N GLN A 110 -18.70 14.07 -10.50
CA GLN A 110 -19.88 14.96 -10.41
C GLN A 110 -19.59 16.39 -10.91
N ALA A 111 -18.37 16.88 -10.68
CA ALA A 111 -17.93 18.16 -11.21
C ALA A 111 -17.65 18.13 -12.73
N GLY A 112 -17.73 16.96 -13.37
CA GLY A 112 -17.43 16.77 -14.79
C GLY A 112 -15.97 17.00 -15.17
N ILE A 113 -15.05 16.82 -14.21
CA ILE A 113 -13.59 16.95 -14.43
C ILE A 113 -13.02 15.63 -14.95
N LEU A 114 -13.44 14.50 -14.37
CA LEU A 114 -13.05 13.17 -14.82
C LEU A 114 -14.05 12.66 -15.86
N LEU A 115 -13.54 12.06 -16.93
CA LEU A 115 -14.40 11.46 -17.98
C LEU A 115 -14.86 10.07 -17.56
N PRO A 116 -16.12 9.68 -17.89
CA PRO A 116 -16.52 8.28 -17.81
C PRO A 116 -15.73 7.47 -18.84
N LEU A 117 -15.19 6.33 -18.42
CA LEU A 117 -14.26 5.52 -19.21
C LEU A 117 -14.94 4.31 -19.91
N ASP A 118 -16.22 4.06 -19.64
CA ASP A 118 -16.91 2.85 -20.08
C ASP A 118 -16.83 2.61 -21.60
N GLU A 119 -17.19 3.63 -22.40
CA GLU A 119 -17.12 3.55 -23.85
C GLU A 119 -15.70 3.45 -24.36
N LEU A 120 -14.76 4.18 -23.72
CA LEU A 120 -13.33 4.13 -24.06
C LEU A 120 -12.74 2.75 -23.78
N ILE A 121 -13.10 2.13 -22.65
CA ILE A 121 -12.67 0.76 -22.31
C ILE A 121 -13.25 -0.24 -23.30
N GLU A 122 -14.52 -0.10 -23.64
CA GLU A 122 -15.17 -1.02 -24.58
C GLU A 122 -14.51 -0.96 -25.97
N GLU A 123 -14.18 0.24 -26.45
CA GLU A 123 -13.65 0.44 -27.80
C GLU A 123 -12.13 0.25 -27.88
N TYR A 124 -11.35 0.66 -26.84
CA TYR A 124 -9.89 0.72 -26.89
C TYR A 124 -9.19 -0.09 -25.78
N GLY A 125 -9.93 -0.61 -24.79
CA GLY A 125 -9.38 -1.27 -23.59
C GLY A 125 -9.23 -2.79 -23.77
N TYR A 126 -8.43 -3.26 -24.71
CA TYR A 126 -8.26 -4.69 -24.99
C TYR A 126 -7.72 -5.47 -23.77
N ASN A 127 -6.64 -5.01 -23.16
CA ASN A 127 -6.01 -5.65 -22.02
C ASN A 127 -6.79 -5.43 -20.72
N ILE A 128 -7.42 -4.25 -20.57
CA ILE A 128 -8.30 -3.95 -19.43
C ILE A 128 -9.51 -4.88 -19.42
N LYS A 129 -10.15 -5.12 -20.58
CA LYS A 129 -11.25 -6.09 -20.71
C LYS A 129 -10.80 -7.50 -20.37
N ALA A 130 -9.58 -7.89 -20.74
CA ALA A 130 -9.02 -9.19 -20.37
C ALA A 130 -8.80 -9.32 -18.85
N ALA A 131 -8.36 -8.25 -18.17
CA ALA A 131 -8.23 -8.20 -16.71
C ALA A 131 -9.61 -8.34 -16.03
N PHE A 132 -10.63 -7.64 -16.50
CA PHE A 132 -12.01 -7.78 -16.00
C PHE A 132 -12.59 -9.18 -16.24
N ALA A 133 -12.24 -9.82 -17.36
CA ALA A 133 -12.67 -11.19 -17.62
C ALA A 133 -11.98 -12.21 -16.69
N ALA A 134 -10.72 -11.94 -16.29
CA ALA A 134 -9.97 -12.76 -15.35
C ALA A 134 -10.45 -12.58 -13.90
N GLN A 135 -10.81 -11.35 -13.51
CA GLN A 135 -11.30 -10.99 -12.17
C GLN A 135 -12.48 -10.00 -12.29
N PRO A 136 -13.71 -10.51 -12.47
CA PRO A 136 -14.91 -9.66 -12.64
C PRO A 136 -15.20 -8.71 -11.49
N GLU A 137 -14.84 -9.10 -10.27
CA GLU A 137 -14.99 -8.30 -9.05
C GLU A 137 -14.23 -6.97 -9.10
N ILE A 138 -13.16 -6.87 -9.89
CA ILE A 138 -12.43 -5.61 -10.08
C ILE A 138 -13.36 -4.57 -10.71
N LYS A 139 -14.07 -4.96 -11.78
CA LYS A 139 -14.99 -4.05 -12.45
C LYS A 139 -16.11 -3.59 -11.52
N GLU A 140 -16.66 -4.50 -10.72
CA GLU A 140 -17.70 -4.18 -9.73
C GLU A 140 -17.19 -3.17 -8.70
N ASN A 141 -15.99 -3.40 -8.15
CA ASN A 141 -15.39 -2.54 -7.13
C ASN A 141 -15.08 -1.12 -7.63
N ILE A 142 -14.63 -0.96 -8.89
CA ILE A 142 -14.24 0.36 -9.42
C ILE A 142 -15.39 1.11 -10.12
N THR A 143 -16.57 0.52 -10.21
CA THR A 143 -17.76 1.16 -10.78
C THR A 143 -18.40 2.06 -9.72
N ALA A 144 -18.52 3.34 -10.02
CA ALA A 144 -19.15 4.32 -9.14
C ALA A 144 -20.68 4.11 -9.05
N PRO A 145 -21.39 4.69 -8.05
CA PRO A 145 -22.83 4.48 -7.84
C PRO A 145 -23.71 4.91 -9.01
N ASP A 146 -23.27 5.82 -9.85
CA ASP A 146 -23.97 6.23 -11.07
C ASP A 146 -23.85 5.22 -12.22
N GLY A 147 -23.12 4.11 -12.01
CA GLY A 147 -22.93 3.02 -12.96
C GLY A 147 -21.75 3.21 -13.92
N HIS A 148 -20.92 4.24 -13.72
CA HIS A 148 -19.78 4.55 -14.57
C HIS A 148 -18.43 4.26 -13.92
N ILE A 149 -17.42 3.99 -14.74
CA ILE A 149 -16.00 3.88 -14.33
C ILE A 149 -15.31 5.19 -14.69
N TYR A 150 -14.63 5.81 -13.72
CA TYR A 150 -13.92 7.10 -13.90
C TYR A 150 -12.41 6.99 -13.75
N THR A 151 -11.93 5.89 -13.17
CA THR A 151 -10.51 5.59 -13.01
C THR A 151 -10.22 4.18 -13.47
N LEU A 152 -9.00 3.96 -13.93
CA LEU A 152 -8.46 2.62 -14.04
C LEU A 152 -7.97 2.14 -12.67
N PHE A 153 -7.23 1.05 -12.64
CA PHE A 153 -6.86 0.40 -11.39
C PHE A 153 -5.43 -0.14 -11.42
N ARG A 154 -4.91 -0.41 -10.23
CA ARG A 154 -3.69 -1.17 -10.01
C ARG A 154 -3.97 -2.32 -9.05
N THR A 155 -3.58 -3.53 -9.42
CA THR A 155 -3.68 -4.70 -8.54
C THR A 155 -2.32 -5.19 -8.08
N ASP A 156 -2.33 -5.85 -6.90
CA ASP A 156 -1.17 -6.60 -6.42
C ASP A 156 -1.67 -7.90 -5.76
N PRO A 157 -1.33 -9.10 -6.28
CA PRO A 157 -1.75 -10.38 -5.70
C PRO A 157 -0.95 -10.77 -4.46
N ALA A 158 -0.25 -9.84 -3.85
CA ALA A 158 0.64 -10.07 -2.72
C ALA A 158 -0.13 -10.32 -1.42
N THR A 159 -0.40 -11.58 -1.09
CA THR A 159 -1.12 -11.97 0.15
C THR A 159 -0.42 -11.53 1.44
N TYR A 160 0.89 -11.27 1.40
CA TYR A 160 1.64 -10.77 2.57
C TYR A 160 1.21 -9.37 3.03
N VAL A 161 0.49 -8.63 2.22
CA VAL A 161 -0.04 -7.31 2.59
C VAL A 161 -1.39 -7.37 3.31
N LEU A 162 -2.05 -8.53 3.35
CA LEU A 162 -3.37 -8.67 3.96
C LEU A 162 -3.34 -8.37 5.47
N VAL A 163 -2.30 -8.78 6.18
CA VAL A 163 -2.12 -8.42 7.59
C VAL A 163 -1.02 -7.39 7.72
N ARG A 164 -1.34 -6.24 8.29
CA ARG A 164 -0.39 -5.13 8.41
C ARG A 164 0.44 -5.16 9.69
N ASN A 165 -0.15 -5.58 10.81
CA ASN A 165 0.55 -5.61 12.10
C ASN A 165 1.09 -7.01 12.39
N LYS A 166 2.32 -7.25 11.97
CA LYS A 166 3.06 -8.48 12.27
C LYS A 166 4.10 -8.21 13.34
N LEU A 167 4.41 -9.23 14.14
CA LEU A 167 5.54 -9.20 15.06
C LEU A 167 6.71 -9.96 14.44
N TYR A 168 7.88 -9.31 14.38
CA TYR A 168 9.13 -9.88 13.94
C TYR A 168 10.03 -10.12 15.15
N VAL A 169 10.65 -11.29 15.22
CA VAL A 169 11.47 -11.72 16.36
C VAL A 169 12.87 -12.09 15.91
N ASN A 170 13.86 -11.78 16.72
CA ASN A 170 15.25 -12.13 16.45
C ASN A 170 15.42 -13.66 16.44
N HIS A 171 15.80 -14.20 15.29
CA HIS A 171 15.95 -15.64 15.05
C HIS A 171 16.95 -16.29 16.03
N ASP A 172 18.09 -15.65 16.23
CA ASP A 172 19.15 -16.19 17.12
C ASP A 172 18.65 -16.21 18.57
N TRP A 173 17.96 -15.17 19.03
CA TRP A 173 17.40 -15.07 20.37
C TRP A 173 16.27 -16.10 20.60
N LEU A 174 15.40 -16.28 19.61
CA LEU A 174 14.36 -17.33 19.68
C LEU A 174 15.00 -18.73 19.78
N THR A 175 16.01 -19.00 18.98
CA THR A 175 16.75 -20.27 19.01
C THR A 175 17.42 -20.52 20.36
N LEU A 176 18.12 -19.51 20.92
CA LEU A 176 18.75 -19.61 22.23
C LEU A 176 17.74 -19.86 23.34
N TYR A 177 16.58 -19.18 23.30
CA TYR A 177 15.49 -19.41 24.24
C TYR A 177 14.98 -20.86 24.17
N GLN A 178 14.73 -21.37 22.97
CA GLN A 178 14.25 -22.73 22.74
C GLN A 178 15.26 -23.78 23.22
N GLU A 179 16.55 -23.60 22.94
CA GLU A 179 17.61 -24.51 23.38
C GLU A 179 17.79 -24.54 24.91
N ALA A 180 17.67 -23.37 25.54
CA ALA A 180 17.89 -23.24 26.98
C ALA A 180 16.72 -23.74 27.82
N THR A 181 15.47 -23.50 27.35
CA THR A 181 14.26 -23.83 28.12
C THR A 181 13.60 -25.14 27.70
N GLY A 182 13.82 -25.58 26.45
CA GLY A 182 13.09 -26.70 25.84
C GLY A 182 11.68 -26.31 25.37
N ASN A 183 11.29 -25.04 25.48
CA ASN A 183 10.01 -24.54 24.98
C ASN A 183 10.03 -24.44 23.46
N GLY A 184 8.85 -24.34 22.83
CA GLY A 184 8.69 -24.03 21.42
C GLY A 184 8.65 -22.53 21.14
N GLU A 185 8.23 -22.20 19.92
CA GLU A 185 7.79 -20.85 19.58
C GLU A 185 6.50 -20.54 20.36
N PRO A 186 6.35 -19.31 20.93
CA PRO A 186 5.18 -18.96 21.73
C PRO A 186 3.86 -19.15 20.97
N GLN A 187 2.89 -19.84 21.60
CA GLN A 187 1.57 -20.08 21.06
C GLN A 187 0.48 -19.31 21.82
N THR A 188 0.75 -18.94 23.09
CA THR A 188 -0.16 -18.17 23.94
C THR A 188 0.47 -16.86 24.38
N TRP A 189 -0.36 -15.95 24.86
CA TRP A 189 0.07 -14.66 25.39
C TRP A 189 1.01 -14.81 26.62
N GLU A 190 0.78 -15.82 27.48
CA GLU A 190 1.67 -16.12 28.61
C GLU A 190 3.04 -16.65 28.13
N GLU A 191 3.05 -17.55 27.13
CA GLU A 191 4.30 -18.07 26.57
C GLU A 191 5.11 -16.96 25.87
N LEU A 192 4.43 -15.98 25.25
CA LEU A 192 5.08 -14.80 24.70
C LEU A 192 5.73 -13.96 25.81
N GLU A 193 5.00 -13.72 26.90
CA GLU A 193 5.52 -12.97 28.05
C GLU A 193 6.70 -13.72 28.69
N GLU A 194 6.63 -15.04 28.90
CA GLU A 194 7.74 -15.84 29.41
C GLU A 194 9.00 -15.71 28.52
N MET A 195 8.83 -15.74 27.20
CA MET A 195 9.94 -15.54 26.26
C MET A 195 10.56 -14.15 26.39
N LEU A 196 9.74 -13.11 26.45
CA LEU A 196 10.22 -11.71 26.60
C LEU A 196 10.93 -11.50 27.94
N ILE A 197 10.43 -12.09 29.05
CA ILE A 197 11.10 -12.07 30.37
C ILE A 197 12.44 -12.77 30.29
N TYR A 198 12.50 -13.94 29.63
CA TYR A 198 13.76 -14.64 29.44
C TYR A 198 14.80 -13.77 28.71
N TRP A 199 14.39 -13.11 27.63
CA TRP A 199 15.27 -12.22 26.87
C TRP A 199 15.76 -11.04 27.69
N ARG A 200 14.91 -10.42 28.52
CA ARG A 200 15.30 -9.32 29.43
C ARG A 200 16.36 -9.76 30.45
N ASP A 201 16.25 -10.99 30.95
CA ASP A 201 17.05 -11.46 32.08
C ASP A 201 18.36 -12.19 31.69
N HIS A 202 18.63 -12.36 30.37
CA HIS A 202 19.79 -13.09 29.87
C HIS A 202 20.52 -12.32 28.78
N ASP A 203 21.85 -12.48 28.72
CA ASP A 203 22.70 -11.95 27.63
C ASP A 203 22.42 -12.71 26.33
N MET A 204 21.46 -12.19 25.54
CA MET A 204 20.97 -12.83 24.32
C MET A 204 21.86 -12.55 23.11
N ASN A 205 22.59 -11.44 23.11
CA ASN A 205 23.49 -11.07 22.04
C ASN A 205 24.95 -11.53 22.27
N GLY A 206 25.25 -12.09 23.46
CA GLY A 206 26.55 -12.67 23.80
C GLY A 206 27.68 -11.65 23.95
N ASN A 207 27.35 -10.39 24.28
CA ASN A 207 28.34 -9.33 24.46
C ASN A 207 28.91 -9.27 25.89
N GLY A 208 28.29 -9.97 26.85
CA GLY A 208 28.67 -10.05 28.27
C GLY A 208 27.93 -9.05 29.17
N ASP A 209 26.96 -8.31 28.67
CA ASP A 209 26.13 -7.37 29.41
C ASP A 209 24.64 -7.71 29.25
N PRO A 210 24.02 -8.45 30.19
CA PRO A 210 22.61 -8.82 30.08
C PRO A 210 21.64 -7.68 30.39
N SER A 211 22.12 -6.42 30.50
CA SER A 211 21.27 -5.28 30.80
C SER A 211 21.00 -4.38 29.60
N ASP A 212 21.55 -4.70 28.42
CA ASP A 212 21.33 -3.95 27.21
C ASP A 212 20.30 -4.58 26.26
N GLU A 213 19.73 -5.74 26.63
CA GLU A 213 18.68 -6.38 25.88
C GLU A 213 17.36 -5.64 25.98
N ILE A 214 16.77 -5.39 24.81
CA ILE A 214 15.46 -4.78 24.64
C ILE A 214 14.51 -5.86 24.10
N PRO A 215 13.66 -6.48 24.93
CA PRO A 215 12.80 -7.58 24.47
C PRO A 215 11.90 -7.17 23.33
N MET A 216 11.27 -5.99 23.39
CA MET A 216 10.39 -5.49 22.33
C MET A 216 10.48 -3.97 22.19
N MET A 217 10.60 -3.51 20.95
CA MET A 217 10.66 -2.11 20.58
C MET A 217 9.91 -1.86 19.29
N GLY A 218 9.31 -0.69 19.09
CA GLY A 218 8.56 -0.34 17.90
C GLY A 218 8.51 1.15 17.64
N THR A 219 7.58 1.54 16.77
CA THR A 219 7.25 2.95 16.49
C THR A 219 5.81 3.06 16.03
N PHE A 220 5.13 4.12 16.47
CA PHE A 220 3.73 4.38 16.08
C PHE A 220 3.62 5.13 14.75
N GLY A 221 4.69 5.76 14.30
CA GLY A 221 4.70 6.56 13.07
C GLY A 221 4.91 5.78 11.76
N THR A 222 4.94 4.43 11.80
CA THR A 222 5.26 3.58 10.64
C THR A 222 4.14 2.59 10.38
N ASP A 223 3.84 2.32 9.10
CA ASP A 223 2.81 1.34 8.72
C ASP A 223 3.12 -0.05 9.31
N GLY A 224 2.19 -0.54 10.15
CA GLY A 224 2.31 -1.78 10.90
C GLY A 224 3.31 -1.74 12.05
N GLY A 225 4.01 -0.63 12.31
CA GLY A 225 5.01 -0.50 13.37
C GLY A 225 4.42 -0.56 14.78
N ASP A 226 3.15 -0.23 14.93
CA ASP A 226 2.40 -0.38 16.18
C ASP A 226 2.11 -1.87 16.46
N PHE A 227 3.01 -2.52 17.17
CA PHE A 227 2.86 -3.92 17.57
C PHE A 227 1.78 -4.13 18.65
N THR A 228 1.26 -3.07 19.26
CA THR A 228 0.17 -3.21 20.24
C THR A 228 -1.11 -3.76 19.59
N VAL A 229 -1.29 -3.54 18.30
CA VAL A 229 -2.38 -4.19 17.53
C VAL A 229 -2.20 -5.71 17.45
N TYR A 230 -0.96 -6.20 17.24
CA TYR A 230 -0.66 -7.63 17.31
C TYR A 230 -0.98 -8.20 18.70
N LEU A 231 -0.55 -7.54 19.76
CA LEU A 231 -0.80 -7.97 21.14
C LEU A 231 -2.30 -7.93 21.48
N MET A 232 -3.01 -6.88 21.08
CA MET A 232 -4.44 -6.70 21.32
C MET A 232 -5.28 -7.77 20.61
N ASN A 233 -4.83 -8.28 19.47
CA ASN A 233 -5.52 -9.35 18.73
C ASN A 233 -5.59 -10.68 19.49
N ALA A 234 -4.87 -10.84 20.60
CA ALA A 234 -5.07 -11.96 21.53
C ALA A 234 -6.31 -11.79 22.42
N PHE A 235 -6.80 -10.56 22.60
CA PHE A 235 -7.94 -10.23 23.46
C PHE A 235 -9.21 -9.98 22.64
N GLN A 236 -9.08 -9.26 21.54
CA GLN A 236 -10.19 -9.00 20.60
C GLN A 236 -9.63 -8.69 19.20
N PRO A 237 -10.44 -8.89 18.13
CA PRO A 237 -10.06 -8.41 16.80
C PRO A 237 -9.89 -6.89 16.83
N THR A 238 -8.72 -6.40 16.45
CA THR A 238 -8.39 -4.98 16.52
C THR A 238 -7.89 -4.49 15.16
N PRO A 239 -8.70 -3.69 14.42
CA PRO A 239 -8.28 -3.04 13.20
C PRO A 239 -7.25 -1.95 13.44
N GLN A 240 -6.30 -1.79 12.50
CA GLN A 240 -5.18 -0.85 12.67
C GLN A 240 -5.60 0.62 12.66
N TYR A 241 -6.56 1.02 11.80
CA TYR A 241 -6.69 2.44 11.44
C TYR A 241 -7.91 3.15 12.01
N ASN A 242 -8.94 2.45 12.46
CA ASN A 242 -10.20 3.11 12.83
C ASN A 242 -10.94 2.46 14.00
N SER A 243 -10.39 1.38 14.55
CA SER A 243 -11.03 0.61 15.63
C SER A 243 -12.48 0.19 15.34
N LEU A 244 -12.87 0.07 14.06
CA LEU A 244 -14.21 -0.29 13.63
C LEU A 244 -14.26 -1.70 13.06
N LEU A 245 -15.33 -2.42 13.40
CA LEU A 245 -15.71 -3.69 12.81
C LEU A 245 -17.16 -3.61 12.33
N ALA A 246 -17.43 -4.24 11.17
CA ALA A 246 -18.79 -4.42 10.68
C ALA A 246 -19.18 -5.91 10.78
N ASP A 247 -20.39 -6.18 11.24
CA ASP A 247 -20.93 -7.54 11.23
C ASP A 247 -21.60 -7.90 9.89
N ALA A 248 -22.05 -9.14 9.76
CA ALA A 248 -22.70 -9.62 8.54
C ALA A 248 -24.06 -8.92 8.23
N ASP A 249 -24.66 -8.26 9.21
CA ASP A 249 -25.89 -7.49 9.06
C ASP A 249 -25.61 -6.01 8.74
N GLY A 250 -24.33 -5.60 8.72
CA GLY A 250 -23.88 -4.24 8.44
C GLY A 250 -23.89 -3.32 9.67
N ASN A 251 -24.03 -3.85 10.88
CA ASN A 251 -23.90 -3.00 12.07
C ASN A 251 -22.42 -2.73 12.36
N VAL A 252 -22.08 -1.47 12.55
CA VAL A 252 -20.70 -1.04 12.87
C VAL A 252 -20.54 -0.89 14.37
N SER A 253 -19.43 -1.43 14.89
CA SER A 253 -19.03 -1.34 16.29
C SER A 253 -17.61 -0.82 16.43
N MET A 254 -17.31 -0.20 17.59
CA MET A 254 -15.99 0.30 17.93
C MET A 254 -15.31 -0.63 18.94
N THR A 255 -14.13 -1.14 18.58
CA THR A 255 -13.36 -2.04 19.45
C THR A 255 -12.70 -1.33 20.62
N ALA A 256 -12.35 -0.06 20.49
CA ALA A 256 -11.63 0.72 21.51
C ALA A 256 -12.45 1.04 22.79
N ILE A 257 -13.72 0.65 22.87
CA ILE A 257 -14.59 0.92 24.04
C ILE A 257 -15.06 -0.34 24.77
N THR A 258 -14.52 -1.50 24.40
CA THR A 258 -14.93 -2.81 24.94
C THR A 258 -14.18 -3.16 26.23
N ASP A 259 -14.72 -4.09 27.00
CA ASP A 259 -14.05 -4.63 28.18
C ASP A 259 -12.81 -5.44 27.76
N GLU A 260 -12.87 -6.14 26.63
CA GLU A 260 -11.75 -6.89 26.06
C GLU A 260 -10.58 -5.97 25.64
N TYR A 261 -10.88 -4.77 25.12
CA TYR A 261 -9.85 -3.77 24.83
C TYR A 261 -9.16 -3.28 26.10
N ARG A 262 -9.95 -3.02 27.15
CA ARG A 262 -9.42 -2.66 28.47
C ARG A 262 -8.53 -3.77 29.04
N GLU A 263 -8.99 -5.04 28.97
CA GLU A 263 -8.22 -6.20 29.43
C GLU A 263 -6.88 -6.32 28.69
N GLY A 264 -6.89 -6.16 27.35
CA GLY A 264 -5.67 -6.13 26.56
C GLY A 264 -4.73 -4.98 26.92
N LEU A 265 -5.27 -3.78 27.19
CA LEU A 265 -4.48 -2.65 27.68
C LEU A 265 -3.85 -2.92 29.04
N CYS A 266 -4.55 -3.61 29.96
CA CYS A 266 -3.99 -4.02 31.24
C CYS A 266 -2.75 -4.91 31.07
N TRP A 267 -2.82 -5.87 30.15
CA TRP A 267 -1.67 -6.73 29.86
C TRP A 267 -0.52 -5.96 29.19
N ILE A 268 -0.81 -5.13 28.20
CA ILE A 268 0.23 -4.33 27.51
C ILE A 268 0.90 -3.35 28.49
N HIS A 269 0.14 -2.75 29.40
CA HIS A 269 0.67 -1.94 30.50
C HIS A 269 1.58 -2.76 31.42
N HIS A 270 1.16 -3.97 31.82
CA HIS A 270 2.01 -4.88 32.58
C HIS A 270 3.32 -5.21 31.86
N LEU A 271 3.30 -5.51 30.56
CA LEU A 271 4.54 -5.73 29.78
C LEU A 271 5.45 -4.50 29.80
N PHE A 272 4.87 -3.30 29.77
CA PHE A 272 5.62 -2.05 29.85
C PHE A 272 6.24 -1.84 31.26
N GLU A 273 5.47 -2.05 32.33
CA GLU A 273 5.96 -1.93 33.72
C GLU A 273 7.08 -2.95 34.02
N GLU A 274 7.00 -4.15 33.45
CA GLU A 274 8.06 -5.18 33.56
C GLU A 274 9.30 -4.86 32.70
N GLY A 275 9.30 -3.74 31.94
CA GLY A 275 10.42 -3.36 31.07
C GLY A 275 10.57 -4.26 29.84
N LEU A 276 9.49 -4.95 29.43
CA LEU A 276 9.49 -5.79 28.23
C LEU A 276 9.20 -4.99 26.96
N ILE A 277 8.69 -3.77 27.09
CA ILE A 277 8.47 -2.79 26.02
C ILE A 277 9.33 -1.55 26.31
N ALA A 278 10.19 -1.16 25.37
CA ALA A 278 11.03 0.02 25.50
C ALA A 278 10.22 1.32 25.49
N GLU A 279 10.56 2.27 26.37
CA GLU A 279 9.91 3.60 26.45
C GLU A 279 10.02 4.37 25.12
N GLU A 280 11.13 4.22 24.41
CA GLU A 280 11.40 4.87 23.12
C GLU A 280 10.37 4.52 22.06
N THR A 281 9.68 3.37 22.18
CA THR A 281 8.59 2.94 21.27
C THR A 281 7.56 4.04 21.03
N PHE A 282 7.24 4.84 22.04
CA PHE A 282 6.18 5.84 22.02
C PHE A 282 6.63 7.23 21.56
N ILE A 283 7.94 7.44 21.36
CA ILE A 283 8.49 8.77 21.05
C ILE A 283 9.46 8.78 19.86
N GLN A 284 9.93 7.61 19.41
CA GLN A 284 10.91 7.52 18.33
C GLN A 284 10.24 7.44 16.95
N ASP A 285 10.97 7.88 15.93
CA ASP A 285 10.63 7.67 14.53
C ASP A 285 11.26 6.37 13.97
N ASN A 286 10.86 6.02 12.74
CA ASN A 286 11.37 4.82 12.10
C ASN A 286 12.88 4.87 11.81
N THR A 287 13.45 6.06 11.57
CA THR A 287 14.89 6.20 11.31
C THR A 287 15.69 5.88 12.58
N GLN A 288 15.19 6.30 13.74
CA GLN A 288 15.79 5.98 15.04
C GLN A 288 15.70 4.48 15.31
N LEU A 289 14.53 3.85 15.12
CA LEU A 289 14.36 2.41 15.25
C LEU A 289 15.31 1.65 14.32
N GLN A 290 15.39 2.03 13.04
CA GLN A 290 16.31 1.43 12.07
C GLN A 290 17.77 1.51 12.53
N SER A 291 18.19 2.60 13.15
CA SER A 291 19.57 2.79 13.62
C SER A 291 19.94 1.84 14.76
N ILE A 292 18.96 1.43 15.56
CA ILE A 292 19.15 0.50 16.69
C ILE A 292 19.12 -0.95 16.19
N VAL A 293 18.14 -1.29 15.34
CA VAL A 293 17.89 -2.67 14.88
C VAL A 293 18.92 -3.17 13.87
N ASN A 294 19.40 -2.30 12.95
CA ASN A 294 20.29 -2.72 11.85
C ASN A 294 21.76 -2.77 12.28
N LYS A 295 22.18 -3.87 12.90
CA LYS A 295 23.56 -4.11 13.34
C LYS A 295 24.15 -5.34 12.65
N ASN A 296 25.31 -5.20 12.02
CA ASN A 296 26.01 -6.30 11.37
C ASN A 296 26.67 -7.25 12.38
N ASP A 297 27.28 -6.73 13.45
CA ASP A 297 27.80 -7.56 14.54
C ASP A 297 26.62 -8.09 15.39
N PRO A 298 26.40 -9.39 15.50
CA PRO A 298 25.36 -9.97 16.36
C PRO A 298 25.41 -9.48 17.81
N ARG A 299 26.60 -9.17 18.33
CA ARG A 299 26.79 -8.68 19.72
C ARG A 299 26.32 -7.24 19.93
N GLU A 300 26.00 -6.52 18.86
CA GLU A 300 25.43 -5.17 18.90
C GLU A 300 23.91 -5.19 18.68
N ARG A 301 23.31 -6.37 18.44
CA ARG A 301 21.87 -6.54 18.21
C ARG A 301 21.16 -6.63 19.56
N VAL A 302 20.63 -5.53 20.00
CA VAL A 302 19.99 -5.41 21.32
C VAL A 302 18.47 -5.55 21.29
N VAL A 303 17.84 -5.67 20.11
CA VAL A 303 16.38 -5.75 19.98
C VAL A 303 15.92 -7.17 19.66
N GLY A 304 15.05 -7.71 20.54
CA GLY A 304 14.47 -9.05 20.40
C GLY A 304 13.30 -9.09 19.43
N ALA A 305 12.38 -8.12 19.50
CA ALA A 305 11.20 -8.05 18.66
C ALA A 305 10.81 -6.64 18.26
N PHE A 306 10.16 -6.51 17.07
CA PHE A 306 9.57 -5.25 16.61
C PHE A 306 8.33 -5.48 15.74
N GLY A 307 7.43 -4.49 15.67
CA GLY A 307 6.26 -4.50 14.78
C GLY A 307 6.57 -4.00 13.38
N GLY A 308 5.82 -4.49 12.38
CA GLY A 308 5.93 -3.99 11.01
C GLY A 308 4.92 -4.60 10.06
N PHE A 309 4.52 -3.83 9.07
CA PHE A 309 3.78 -4.33 7.92
C PHE A 309 4.56 -5.44 7.19
N TRP A 310 5.84 -5.20 6.95
CA TRP A 310 6.84 -6.18 6.58
C TRP A 310 8.19 -5.76 7.19
N ALA A 311 9.08 -6.70 7.44
CA ALA A 311 10.32 -6.40 8.14
C ALA A 311 11.18 -5.33 7.48
N GLY A 312 11.13 -5.21 6.15
CA GLY A 312 11.90 -4.23 5.39
C GLY A 312 11.53 -2.76 5.65
N VAL A 313 10.46 -2.49 6.41
CA VAL A 313 10.19 -1.16 6.94
C VAL A 313 11.22 -0.78 8.00
N THR A 314 11.67 -1.77 8.78
CA THR A 314 12.62 -1.60 9.89
C THR A 314 14.01 -2.10 9.54
N VAL A 315 14.16 -3.28 8.90
CA VAL A 315 15.46 -3.84 8.51
C VAL A 315 15.72 -3.67 7.02
N SER A 316 16.94 -3.35 6.64
CA SER A 316 17.28 -3.06 5.25
C SER A 316 18.62 -3.66 4.85
N PRO A 317 18.74 -4.31 3.66
CA PRO A 317 20.01 -4.77 3.12
C PRO A 317 21.04 -3.66 2.89
N ALA A 318 20.59 -2.41 2.82
CA ALA A 318 21.48 -1.25 2.73
C ALA A 318 22.13 -0.91 4.06
N LEU A 319 21.53 -1.33 5.19
CA LEU A 319 21.99 -1.03 6.55
C LEU A 319 22.61 -2.25 7.24
N MET A 320 22.10 -3.46 6.95
CA MET A 320 22.55 -4.71 7.58
C MET A 320 22.56 -5.84 6.54
N GLU A 321 23.70 -6.51 6.39
CA GLU A 321 23.81 -7.69 5.53
C GLU A 321 22.92 -8.83 6.04
N ASN A 322 22.31 -9.57 5.11
CA ASN A 322 21.44 -10.72 5.41
C ASN A 322 20.32 -10.41 6.43
N CYS A 323 19.82 -9.18 6.44
CA CYS A 323 18.85 -8.70 7.43
C CYS A 323 17.58 -9.56 7.53
N TYR A 324 17.18 -10.22 6.44
CA TYR A 324 15.99 -11.08 6.39
C TYR A 324 16.22 -12.48 7.00
N ASP A 325 17.47 -12.85 7.31
CA ASP A 325 17.81 -14.06 8.03
C ASP A 325 17.90 -13.84 9.56
N VAL A 326 17.92 -12.55 9.97
CA VAL A 326 18.07 -12.18 11.39
C VAL A 326 16.75 -12.15 12.13
N TYR A 327 15.66 -11.79 11.45
CA TYR A 327 14.35 -11.66 12.07
C TYR A 327 13.32 -12.54 11.39
N ASP A 328 12.70 -13.44 12.15
CA ASP A 328 11.56 -14.25 11.71
C ASP A 328 10.23 -13.57 12.06
N VAL A 329 9.18 -13.96 11.35
CA VAL A 329 7.81 -13.53 11.69
C VAL A 329 7.22 -14.48 12.72
N LEU A 330 6.68 -13.94 13.81
CA LEU A 330 5.94 -14.70 14.82
C LEU A 330 4.46 -14.77 14.43
N ALA A 331 3.88 -15.97 14.45
CA ALA A 331 2.45 -16.17 14.26
C ALA A 331 1.64 -15.49 15.40
N PRO A 332 0.36 -15.13 15.20
CA PRO A 332 -0.49 -14.63 16.27
C PRO A 332 -0.50 -15.58 17.47
N VAL A 333 -0.56 -15.05 18.68
CA VAL A 333 -0.69 -15.85 19.92
C VAL A 333 -2.14 -15.95 20.38
N GLU A 334 -2.49 -17.04 21.06
CA GLU A 334 -3.80 -17.23 21.65
C GLU A 334 -3.91 -16.46 22.97
N GLY A 335 -4.99 -15.72 23.14
CA GLY A 335 -5.28 -14.97 24.35
C GLY A 335 -6.09 -15.72 25.41
N PRO A 336 -6.46 -15.06 26.52
CA PRO A 336 -7.09 -15.71 27.69
C PRO A 336 -8.44 -16.33 27.38
N ASN A 337 -9.13 -15.87 26.34
CA ASN A 337 -10.46 -16.37 25.92
C ASN A 337 -10.37 -17.37 24.77
N GLY A 338 -9.17 -17.89 24.44
CA GLY A 338 -8.93 -18.81 23.33
C GLY A 338 -8.97 -18.13 21.95
N LEU A 339 -8.98 -16.79 21.90
CA LEU A 339 -8.92 -16.02 20.66
C LEU A 339 -7.49 -15.98 20.12
N ARG A 340 -7.34 -16.31 18.85
CA ARG A 340 -6.07 -16.24 18.11
C ARG A 340 -6.34 -15.72 16.71
N VAL A 341 -6.19 -14.44 16.49
CA VAL A 341 -6.56 -13.80 15.23
C VAL A 341 -5.53 -12.78 14.75
N ALA A 342 -5.63 -12.43 13.48
CA ALA A 342 -4.98 -11.30 12.86
C ALA A 342 -6.01 -10.55 12.02
N THR A 343 -6.31 -9.31 12.37
CA THR A 343 -7.30 -8.51 11.66
C THR A 343 -6.82 -8.10 10.28
N THR A 344 -7.72 -8.17 9.32
CA THR A 344 -7.48 -7.79 7.93
C THR A 344 -8.80 -7.38 7.27
N ASP A 345 -8.73 -6.50 6.27
CA ASP A 345 -9.88 -6.22 5.40
C ASP A 345 -10.18 -7.40 4.46
N GLY A 346 -9.25 -8.34 4.32
CA GLY A 346 -9.39 -9.54 3.48
C GLY A 346 -9.24 -9.26 1.98
N HIS A 347 -8.97 -8.02 1.61
CA HIS A 347 -8.90 -7.61 0.22
C HIS A 347 -7.44 -7.51 -0.26
N LEU A 348 -7.15 -8.17 -1.38
CA LEU A 348 -5.89 -7.92 -2.08
C LEU A 348 -5.85 -6.47 -2.55
N PRO A 349 -4.67 -5.85 -2.57
CA PRO A 349 -4.56 -4.47 -2.99
C PRO A 349 -5.16 -4.22 -4.36
N LEU A 350 -6.19 -3.41 -4.39
CA LEU A 350 -6.79 -2.80 -5.57
C LEU A 350 -6.81 -1.30 -5.32
N LEU A 351 -6.14 -0.54 -6.16
CA LEU A 351 -6.06 0.91 -6.03
C LEU A 351 -6.72 1.54 -7.25
N LEU A 352 -7.49 2.59 -7.04
CA LEU A 352 -7.99 3.45 -8.11
C LEU A 352 -6.84 4.32 -8.59
N VAL A 353 -6.40 4.14 -9.83
CA VAL A 353 -5.23 4.83 -10.41
C VAL A 353 -5.49 5.13 -11.87
N GLY A 354 -5.15 6.34 -12.33
CA GLY A 354 -5.26 6.71 -13.73
C GLY A 354 -6.67 7.18 -14.11
N ALA A 355 -6.83 8.47 -14.27
CA ALA A 355 -8.06 9.10 -14.72
C ALA A 355 -7.79 9.98 -15.94
N ILE A 356 -8.67 9.95 -16.93
CA ILE A 356 -8.63 10.85 -18.09
C ILE A 356 -9.52 12.05 -17.77
N THR A 357 -9.03 13.26 -18.07
CA THR A 357 -9.75 14.50 -17.75
C THR A 357 -10.57 14.99 -18.94
N LYS A 358 -11.50 15.90 -18.65
CA LYS A 358 -12.31 16.57 -19.68
C LYS A 358 -11.51 17.44 -20.66
N ASP A 359 -10.27 17.83 -20.28
CA ASP A 359 -9.41 18.67 -21.12
C ASP A 359 -8.56 17.84 -22.10
N CYS A 360 -8.60 16.50 -21.98
CA CYS A 360 -7.96 15.58 -22.93
C CYS A 360 -8.66 15.67 -24.29
N GLU A 361 -7.97 16.18 -25.31
CA GLU A 361 -8.53 16.32 -26.66
C GLU A 361 -8.70 14.98 -27.40
N ARG A 362 -7.87 13.96 -27.02
CA ARG A 362 -7.87 12.62 -27.64
C ARG A 362 -7.89 11.52 -26.56
N PRO A 363 -9.05 11.35 -25.90
CA PRO A 363 -9.19 10.32 -24.86
C PRO A 363 -9.05 8.88 -25.42
N ASP A 364 -9.26 8.65 -26.70
CA ASP A 364 -8.99 7.40 -27.41
C ASP A 364 -7.49 7.05 -27.40
N ILE A 365 -6.61 8.01 -27.68
CA ILE A 365 -5.15 7.85 -27.60
C ILE A 365 -4.72 7.61 -26.15
N ALA A 366 -5.25 8.42 -25.22
CA ALA A 366 -4.97 8.30 -23.79
C ALA A 366 -5.37 6.91 -23.25
N MET A 367 -6.54 6.38 -23.62
CA MET A 367 -6.99 5.05 -23.21
C MET A 367 -6.09 3.95 -23.75
N LYS A 368 -5.71 3.99 -25.03
CA LYS A 368 -4.79 3.00 -25.61
C LYS A 368 -3.40 3.04 -25.00
N TRP A 369 -2.93 4.25 -24.66
CA TRP A 369 -1.65 4.43 -23.98
C TRP A 369 -1.69 3.81 -22.57
N LEU A 370 -2.81 3.94 -21.86
CA LEU A 370 -3.01 3.34 -20.54
C LEU A 370 -3.23 1.82 -20.61
N ASP A 371 -3.98 1.33 -21.62
CA ASP A 371 -4.34 -0.09 -21.77
C ASP A 371 -3.13 -1.02 -21.91
N PHE A 372 -2.05 -0.54 -22.55
CA PHE A 372 -0.82 -1.34 -22.72
C PHE A 372 -0.25 -1.85 -21.40
N TRP A 373 -0.34 -1.08 -20.33
CA TRP A 373 0.23 -1.44 -19.03
C TRP A 373 -0.52 -2.58 -18.33
N PHE A 374 -1.69 -2.93 -18.83
CA PHE A 374 -2.45 -4.13 -18.42
C PHE A 374 -2.02 -5.39 -19.17
N SER A 375 -1.20 -5.27 -20.22
CA SER A 375 -0.65 -6.40 -20.94
C SER A 375 0.48 -7.08 -20.16
N ASN A 376 0.76 -8.36 -20.48
CA ASN A 376 1.91 -9.05 -19.89
C ASN A 376 3.25 -8.37 -20.25
N GLU A 377 3.39 -7.81 -21.46
CA GLU A 377 4.58 -7.06 -21.87
C GLU A 377 4.74 -5.79 -21.02
N GLY A 378 3.67 -5.00 -20.87
CA GLY A 378 3.66 -3.79 -20.03
C GLY A 378 4.01 -4.10 -18.60
N MET A 379 3.43 -5.17 -18.04
CA MET A 379 3.70 -5.59 -16.67
C MET A 379 5.17 -6.02 -16.46
N VAL A 380 5.74 -6.77 -17.41
CA VAL A 380 7.16 -7.15 -17.38
C VAL A 380 8.05 -5.91 -17.46
N MET A 381 7.71 -4.94 -18.30
CA MET A 381 8.48 -3.68 -18.41
C MET A 381 8.45 -2.87 -17.12
N ILE A 382 7.32 -2.81 -16.41
CA ILE A 382 7.21 -2.12 -15.11
C ILE A 382 8.04 -2.85 -14.04
N ASP A 383 7.85 -4.17 -13.89
CA ASP A 383 8.42 -4.93 -12.78
C ASP A 383 9.89 -5.33 -13.01
N TYR A 384 10.25 -5.69 -14.24
CA TYR A 384 11.54 -6.30 -14.55
C TYR A 384 12.41 -5.42 -15.46
N GLY A 385 11.81 -4.62 -16.35
CA GLY A 385 12.54 -3.89 -17.39
C GLY A 385 12.96 -4.80 -18.55
N PHE A 386 14.12 -4.53 -19.12
CA PHE A 386 14.61 -5.15 -20.35
C PHE A 386 15.37 -6.46 -20.08
N GLU A 387 14.99 -7.52 -20.83
CA GLU A 387 15.72 -8.80 -20.85
C GLU A 387 17.17 -8.59 -21.32
N GLY A 388 18.11 -9.26 -20.64
CA GLY A 388 19.55 -9.14 -20.90
C GLY A 388 20.19 -7.85 -20.36
N VAL A 389 19.41 -6.89 -19.84
CA VAL A 389 19.89 -5.63 -19.23
C VAL A 389 19.52 -5.60 -17.73
N ASN A 390 18.26 -5.73 -17.44
CA ASN A 390 17.76 -5.67 -16.06
C ASN A 390 17.52 -7.06 -15.46
N TRP A 391 17.20 -8.04 -16.29
CA TRP A 391 16.93 -9.42 -15.91
C TRP A 391 17.30 -10.41 -17.02
N GLU A 392 17.38 -11.70 -16.64
CA GLU A 392 17.61 -12.83 -17.55
C GLU A 392 16.80 -14.07 -17.12
N TRP A 393 16.58 -15.01 -18.04
CA TRP A 393 16.02 -16.31 -17.73
C TRP A 393 17.06 -17.23 -17.09
N ARG A 394 16.67 -17.99 -16.06
CA ARG A 394 17.49 -19.05 -15.44
C ARG A 394 16.70 -20.34 -15.29
N ASP A 395 17.42 -21.45 -15.44
CA ASP A 395 16.88 -22.81 -15.20
C ASP A 395 16.84 -23.14 -13.71
N GLU A 396 16.38 -22.18 -12.91
CA GLU A 396 16.17 -22.32 -11.47
C GLU A 396 14.67 -22.13 -11.18
N PRO A 397 14.12 -22.80 -10.13
CA PRO A 397 12.72 -22.60 -9.78
C PRO A 397 12.45 -21.15 -9.38
N ALA A 398 11.34 -20.61 -9.87
CA ALA A 398 10.77 -19.37 -9.39
C ALA A 398 10.21 -19.54 -7.97
N ILE A 399 9.82 -18.42 -7.32
CA ILE A 399 9.17 -18.45 -6.00
C ILE A 399 7.91 -19.31 -6.02
N ASN A 400 7.13 -19.27 -7.11
CA ASN A 400 5.95 -20.12 -7.34
C ASN A 400 6.28 -21.55 -7.84
N GLY A 401 7.56 -21.93 -7.92
CA GLY A 401 8.01 -23.24 -8.37
C GLY A 401 8.14 -23.42 -9.88
N ASN A 402 7.77 -22.44 -10.69
CA ASN A 402 7.89 -22.50 -12.15
C ASN A 402 9.35 -22.46 -12.61
N VAL A 403 9.67 -23.15 -13.73
CA VAL A 403 10.97 -23.15 -14.40
C VAL A 403 10.74 -22.90 -15.89
N PRO A 404 11.46 -21.98 -16.55
CA PRO A 404 12.51 -21.10 -16.02
C PRO A 404 11.95 -19.95 -15.17
N SER A 405 12.81 -19.30 -14.41
CA SER A 405 12.49 -18.12 -13.61
C SER A 405 13.23 -16.87 -14.13
N ARG A 406 12.71 -15.68 -13.76
CA ARG A 406 13.37 -14.40 -14.04
C ARG A 406 14.35 -14.05 -12.91
N PHE A 407 15.60 -13.82 -13.26
CA PHE A 407 16.65 -13.41 -12.33
C PHE A 407 17.02 -11.94 -12.59
N PHE A 408 16.98 -11.11 -11.55
CA PHE A 408 17.40 -9.71 -11.65
C PHE A 408 18.92 -9.59 -11.79
N LEU A 409 19.37 -8.94 -12.85
CA LEU A 409 20.76 -8.57 -13.08
C LEU A 409 21.14 -7.26 -12.36
N THR A 410 20.12 -6.38 -12.16
CA THR A 410 20.28 -5.11 -11.48
C THR A 410 19.23 -4.97 -10.40
N SER A 411 19.59 -4.37 -9.25
CA SER A 411 18.59 -4.09 -8.22
C SER A 411 17.59 -3.04 -8.71
N ARG A 412 16.30 -3.32 -8.56
CA ARG A 412 15.22 -2.38 -8.85
C ARG A 412 14.89 -1.46 -7.67
N ASN A 413 15.42 -1.77 -6.47
CA ASN A 413 15.16 -1.03 -5.22
C ASN A 413 16.22 0.07 -4.96
N VAL A 414 16.92 0.52 -6.01
CA VAL A 414 17.87 1.61 -5.96
C VAL A 414 17.47 2.69 -6.93
N LEU A 415 17.90 3.91 -6.70
CA LEU A 415 17.70 5.00 -7.67
C LEU A 415 18.30 4.61 -9.02
N GLN A 416 17.48 4.61 -10.06
CA GLN A 416 17.84 4.14 -11.40
C GLN A 416 16.96 4.81 -12.45
N ASN A 417 17.34 4.70 -13.71
CA ASN A 417 16.64 5.35 -14.82
C ASN A 417 16.27 4.36 -15.94
N THR A 418 15.86 3.13 -15.58
CA THR A 418 15.60 2.06 -16.57
C THR A 418 14.20 1.47 -16.49
N THR A 419 13.56 1.44 -15.32
CA THR A 419 12.21 0.87 -15.14
C THR A 419 11.28 1.87 -14.46
N TRP A 420 9.98 1.58 -14.49
CA TRP A 420 8.96 2.35 -13.75
C TRP A 420 8.55 1.65 -12.45
N TYR A 421 9.40 0.78 -11.92
CA TYR A 421 9.08 0.05 -10.69
C TYR A 421 8.66 1.00 -9.56
N VAL A 422 7.55 0.65 -8.89
CA VAL A 422 6.87 1.49 -7.88
C VAL A 422 6.32 2.82 -8.44
N GLY A 423 6.18 2.94 -9.77
CA GLY A 423 5.47 4.06 -10.39
C GLY A 423 3.97 4.04 -10.09
N THR A 424 3.30 5.17 -10.34
CA THR A 424 1.85 5.33 -10.11
C THR A 424 0.99 5.11 -11.35
N VAL A 425 1.47 4.37 -12.33
CA VAL A 425 0.66 4.00 -13.50
C VAL A 425 -0.33 2.89 -13.16
N PRO A 426 -1.51 2.85 -13.81
CA PRO A 426 -2.42 1.73 -13.67
C PRO A 426 -1.84 0.47 -14.30
N TYR A 427 -2.10 -0.70 -13.71
CA TYR A 427 -1.68 -2.00 -14.24
C TYR A 427 -2.43 -3.18 -13.60
N TYR A 428 -2.37 -4.32 -14.23
CA TYR A 428 -2.86 -5.58 -13.72
C TYR A 428 -1.70 -6.54 -13.43
N ARG A 429 -1.29 -6.65 -12.18
CA ARG A 429 -0.23 -7.58 -11.75
C ARG A 429 -0.84 -8.95 -11.48
N THR A 430 -0.24 -10.00 -12.07
CA THR A 430 -0.61 -11.40 -11.86
C THR A 430 0.35 -12.08 -10.88
N GLU A 431 -0.04 -13.23 -10.32
CA GLU A 431 0.87 -14.07 -9.52
C GLU A 431 2.13 -14.47 -10.31
N GLU A 432 2.00 -14.77 -11.59
CA GLU A 432 3.14 -15.09 -12.45
C GLU A 432 4.12 -13.91 -12.55
N SER A 433 3.63 -12.68 -12.68
CA SER A 433 4.49 -11.50 -12.71
C SER A 433 5.16 -11.23 -11.36
N LEU A 434 4.49 -11.50 -10.25
CA LEU A 434 5.02 -11.27 -8.91
C LEU A 434 5.98 -12.39 -8.46
N PHE A 435 5.60 -13.65 -8.65
CA PHE A 435 6.30 -14.82 -8.13
C PHE A 435 7.11 -15.60 -9.18
N GLY A 436 7.09 -15.18 -10.44
CA GLY A 436 7.82 -15.81 -11.54
C GLY A 436 9.35 -15.57 -11.53
N ARG A 437 9.91 -15.05 -10.42
CA ARG A 437 11.33 -14.72 -10.26
C ARG A 437 12.07 -15.72 -9.38
N THR A 438 13.40 -15.76 -9.49
CA THR A 438 14.23 -16.57 -8.60
C THR A 438 14.12 -16.07 -7.16
N PRO A 439 14.20 -16.96 -6.15
CA PRO A 439 14.09 -16.58 -4.74
C PRO A 439 15.38 -15.94 -4.18
N THR A 440 15.90 -14.91 -4.86
CA THR A 440 17.15 -14.22 -4.49
C THR A 440 16.92 -12.88 -3.80
N ASP A 441 15.66 -12.46 -3.68
CA ASP A 441 15.28 -11.21 -3.01
C ASP A 441 14.44 -11.47 -1.75
N HIS A 442 13.88 -10.40 -1.18
CA HIS A 442 13.09 -10.42 0.05
C HIS A 442 11.70 -11.11 -0.09
N VAL A 443 11.22 -11.41 -1.29
CA VAL A 443 9.84 -11.88 -1.48
C VAL A 443 9.57 -13.27 -0.87
N PRO A 444 10.48 -14.25 -0.91
CA PRO A 444 10.30 -15.50 -0.17
C PRO A 444 10.09 -15.29 1.32
N TYR A 445 10.80 -14.31 1.89
CA TYR A 445 10.65 -13.93 3.29
C TYR A 445 9.26 -13.32 3.57
N LEU A 446 8.78 -12.43 2.68
CA LEU A 446 7.43 -11.87 2.77
C LEU A 446 6.36 -12.96 2.66
N TYR A 447 6.56 -13.92 1.76
CA TYR A 447 5.64 -15.05 1.59
C TYR A 447 5.60 -15.96 2.84
N LYS A 448 6.76 -16.24 3.46
CA LYS A 448 6.83 -16.94 4.76
C LYS A 448 5.97 -16.23 5.82
N GLY A 449 6.04 -14.90 5.86
CA GLY A 449 5.19 -14.07 6.73
C GLY A 449 3.69 -14.22 6.44
N ALA A 450 3.28 -14.28 5.16
CA ALA A 450 1.88 -14.49 4.79
C ALA A 450 1.37 -15.85 5.27
N VAL A 451 2.14 -16.92 5.04
CA VAL A 451 1.79 -18.29 5.44
C VAL A 451 1.63 -18.41 6.95
N ALA A 452 2.45 -17.70 7.75
CA ALA A 452 2.35 -17.72 9.21
C ALA A 452 1.03 -17.15 9.74
N TYR A 453 0.35 -16.33 8.93
CA TYR A 453 -0.88 -15.65 9.34
C TYR A 453 -2.16 -16.17 8.65
N GLU A 454 -2.07 -16.90 7.54
CA GLU A 454 -3.21 -17.27 6.68
C GLU A 454 -4.37 -17.98 7.39
N ASN A 455 -4.07 -18.75 8.45
CA ASN A 455 -5.08 -19.48 9.22
C ASN A 455 -5.74 -18.64 10.34
N TYR A 456 -5.34 -17.39 10.51
CA TYR A 456 -5.75 -16.54 11.63
C TYR A 456 -6.49 -15.27 11.16
N TYR A 457 -6.80 -15.13 9.88
CA TYR A 457 -7.47 -13.95 9.37
C TYR A 457 -8.83 -13.74 10.02
N TYR A 458 -9.02 -12.54 10.55
CA TYR A 458 -10.31 -12.03 11.00
C TYR A 458 -10.69 -10.83 10.14
N LEU A 459 -11.80 -10.93 9.41
CA LEU A 459 -12.24 -9.88 8.50
C LEU A 459 -12.89 -8.73 9.26
N THR A 460 -12.51 -7.51 8.92
CA THR A 460 -13.12 -6.30 9.51
C THR A 460 -14.58 -6.09 9.07
N GLY A 461 -15.02 -6.78 8.02
CA GLY A 461 -16.40 -6.74 7.51
C GLY A 461 -16.69 -5.59 6.55
N PHE A 462 -15.71 -4.71 6.28
CA PHE A 462 -15.89 -3.61 5.33
C PHE A 462 -15.59 -4.05 3.90
N PRO A 463 -16.29 -3.48 2.88
CA PRO A 463 -15.97 -3.71 1.48
C PRO A 463 -14.62 -3.07 1.11
N GLN A 464 -14.04 -3.54 0.00
CA GLN A 464 -12.76 -3.00 -0.49
C GLN A 464 -12.84 -1.51 -0.84
N PHE A 465 -13.92 -1.10 -1.48
CA PHE A 465 -14.25 0.30 -1.72
C PHE A 465 -15.66 0.58 -1.21
N ALA A 466 -15.76 1.56 -0.35
CA ALA A 466 -17.03 2.14 0.02
C ALA A 466 -17.31 3.32 -0.93
N TRP A 467 -18.41 3.26 -1.63
CA TRP A 467 -18.88 4.33 -2.49
C TRP A 467 -20.00 5.10 -1.80
N CYS A 468 -19.74 6.35 -1.47
CA CYS A 468 -20.73 7.27 -0.93
C CYS A 468 -20.76 8.52 -1.82
N ASP A 469 -21.93 8.97 -2.22
CA ASP A 469 -22.12 10.16 -3.05
C ASP A 469 -22.46 11.43 -2.23
N ASP A 470 -22.68 11.28 -0.92
CA ASP A 470 -22.97 12.37 0.01
C ASP A 470 -21.67 12.96 0.57
N ILE A 471 -21.11 13.95 -0.14
CA ILE A 471 -19.83 14.58 0.20
C ILE A 471 -19.87 15.25 1.58
N ASP A 472 -21.02 15.76 2.01
CA ASP A 472 -21.15 16.38 3.33
C ASP A 472 -21.00 15.35 4.44
N LYS A 473 -21.61 14.16 4.29
CA LYS A 473 -21.46 13.05 5.24
C LYS A 473 -20.05 12.49 5.25
N ILE A 474 -19.42 12.34 4.10
CA ILE A 474 -18.02 11.92 4.01
C ILE A 474 -17.13 12.90 4.77
N SER A 475 -17.32 14.20 4.56
CA SER A 475 -16.54 15.25 5.23
C SER A 475 -16.73 15.21 6.75
N GLU A 476 -17.98 15.08 7.22
CA GLU A 476 -18.30 14.94 8.65
C GLU A 476 -17.69 13.66 9.24
N PHE A 477 -17.80 12.53 8.53
CA PHE A 477 -17.17 11.27 8.93
C PHE A 477 -15.67 11.38 9.10
N ASN A 478 -14.98 11.96 8.12
CA ASN A 478 -13.51 12.11 8.14
C ASN A 478 -13.05 13.05 9.28
N GLU A 479 -13.81 14.09 9.59
CA GLU A 479 -13.53 14.97 10.72
C GLU A 479 -13.66 14.22 12.06
N LEU A 480 -14.77 13.51 12.26
CA LEU A 480 -14.98 12.71 13.47
C LEU A 480 -13.97 11.56 13.57
N LYS A 481 -13.66 10.88 12.48
CA LYS A 481 -12.64 9.82 12.40
C LYS A 481 -11.29 10.32 12.89
N THR A 482 -10.86 11.48 12.41
CA THR A 482 -9.58 12.08 12.81
C THR A 482 -9.57 12.37 14.32
N GLN A 483 -10.60 13.06 14.82
CA GLN A 483 -10.69 13.38 16.25
C GLN A 483 -10.75 12.13 17.14
N MET A 484 -11.48 11.11 16.69
CA MET A 484 -11.64 9.85 17.40
C MET A 484 -10.33 9.07 17.47
N ASN A 485 -9.68 8.91 16.33
CA ASN A 485 -8.42 8.17 16.24
C ASN A 485 -7.30 8.86 17.04
N ASP A 486 -7.16 10.18 16.90
CA ASP A 486 -6.14 10.95 17.64
C ASP A 486 -6.33 10.79 19.15
N TYR A 487 -7.59 10.85 19.64
CA TYR A 487 -7.87 10.67 21.05
C TYR A 487 -7.61 9.24 21.54
N ILE A 488 -8.07 8.23 20.79
CA ILE A 488 -7.87 6.81 21.15
C ILE A 488 -6.37 6.48 21.18
N GLU A 489 -5.61 6.91 20.18
CA GLU A 489 -4.18 6.64 20.12
C GLU A 489 -3.43 7.31 21.27
N GLN A 490 -3.75 8.57 21.56
CA GLN A 490 -3.16 9.28 22.69
C GLN A 490 -3.50 8.62 24.02
N ALA A 491 -4.77 8.26 24.25
CA ALA A 491 -5.21 7.60 25.47
C ALA A 491 -4.59 6.20 25.62
N LYS A 492 -4.50 5.43 24.53
CA LYS A 492 -3.82 4.12 24.49
C LYS A 492 -2.37 4.24 25.01
N ILE A 493 -1.61 5.20 24.50
CA ILE A 493 -0.23 5.45 24.98
C ILE A 493 -0.22 5.82 26.46
N GLN A 494 -1.13 6.70 26.92
CA GLN A 494 -1.21 7.12 28.31
C GLN A 494 -1.58 5.97 29.26
N PHE A 495 -2.47 5.07 28.86
CA PHE A 495 -2.80 3.86 29.61
C PHE A 495 -1.61 2.90 29.67
N ILE A 496 -0.94 2.65 28.52
CA ILE A 496 0.23 1.74 28.47
C ILE A 496 1.36 2.27 29.36
N THR A 497 1.64 3.58 29.31
CA THR A 497 2.73 4.20 30.10
C THR A 497 2.36 4.51 31.55
N GLY A 498 1.11 4.22 31.97
CA GLY A 498 0.63 4.49 33.32
C GLY A 498 0.39 5.98 33.62
N THR A 499 0.39 6.84 32.60
CA THR A 499 0.03 8.27 32.76
C THR A 499 -1.46 8.43 33.04
N MET A 500 -2.30 7.54 32.48
CA MET A 500 -3.69 7.32 32.85
C MET A 500 -3.80 5.95 33.54
N ASP A 501 -4.66 5.86 34.55
CA ASP A 501 -4.92 4.64 35.29
C ASP A 501 -6.16 3.93 34.74
N LEU A 502 -6.00 2.64 34.35
CA LEU A 502 -7.08 1.86 33.74
C LEU A 502 -8.30 1.62 34.64
N ASP A 503 -8.12 1.68 35.96
CA ASP A 503 -9.22 1.56 36.90
C ASP A 503 -9.89 2.91 37.21
N ALA A 504 -9.09 3.97 37.35
CA ALA A 504 -9.58 5.28 37.75
C ALA A 504 -10.08 6.13 36.59
N ASP A 505 -9.46 6.04 35.41
CA ASP A 505 -9.69 6.96 34.29
C ASP A 505 -10.50 6.34 33.15
N TRP A 506 -10.80 5.03 33.19
CA TRP A 506 -11.54 4.34 32.10
C TRP A 506 -12.91 4.96 31.81
N ASP A 507 -13.69 5.28 32.87
CA ASP A 507 -15.00 5.91 32.69
C ASP A 507 -14.86 7.32 32.07
N ALA A 508 -13.84 8.06 32.43
CA ALA A 508 -13.56 9.38 31.85
C ALA A 508 -13.14 9.27 30.37
N TYR A 509 -12.37 8.24 30.02
CA TYR A 509 -12.01 7.91 28.64
C TYR A 509 -13.26 7.63 27.80
N LEU A 510 -14.15 6.75 28.26
CA LEU A 510 -15.41 6.43 27.57
C LEU A 510 -16.32 7.67 27.43
N ALA A 511 -16.40 8.49 28.49
CA ALA A 511 -17.16 9.74 28.44
C ALA A 511 -16.63 10.71 27.39
N GLN A 512 -15.30 10.80 27.23
CA GLN A 512 -14.71 11.66 26.21
C GLN A 512 -14.94 11.15 24.79
N ILE A 513 -14.89 9.85 24.54
CA ILE A 513 -15.26 9.24 23.25
C ILE A 513 -16.72 9.59 22.89
N ASN A 514 -17.64 9.47 23.86
CA ASN A 514 -19.03 9.87 23.65
C ASN A 514 -19.16 11.38 23.37
N ASN A 515 -18.38 12.24 24.06
CA ASN A 515 -18.39 13.69 23.84
C ASN A 515 -17.85 14.09 22.45
N ILE A 516 -16.90 13.35 21.89
CA ILE A 516 -16.43 13.54 20.50
C ILE A 516 -17.56 13.25 19.51
N GLY A 517 -18.44 12.28 19.82
CA GLY A 517 -19.62 11.96 19.02
C GLY A 517 -19.68 10.53 18.53
N LEU A 518 -19.43 9.55 19.40
CA LEU A 518 -19.41 8.12 19.07
C LEU A 518 -20.66 7.67 18.30
N GLU A 519 -21.87 7.99 18.77
CA GLU A 519 -23.12 7.57 18.11
C GLU A 519 -23.17 8.07 16.64
N ARG A 520 -22.83 9.35 16.45
CA ARG A 520 -22.82 9.95 15.11
C ARG A 520 -21.71 9.38 14.23
N TYR A 521 -20.54 9.08 14.81
CA TYR A 521 -19.42 8.46 14.10
C TYR A 521 -19.79 7.06 13.60
N LEU A 522 -20.44 6.23 14.42
CA LEU A 522 -20.89 4.90 14.02
C LEU A 522 -22.00 4.95 12.95
N GLU A 523 -23.00 5.85 13.10
CA GLU A 523 -24.02 6.08 12.07
C GLU A 523 -23.39 6.47 10.72
N LEU A 524 -22.45 7.40 10.73
CA LEU A 524 -21.76 7.82 9.52
C LEU A 524 -20.86 6.73 8.95
N ALA A 525 -20.24 5.91 9.80
CA ALA A 525 -19.42 4.79 9.35
C ALA A 525 -20.26 3.74 8.58
N GLU A 526 -21.48 3.47 9.01
CA GLU A 526 -22.42 2.61 8.27
C GLU A 526 -22.75 3.22 6.89
N ILE A 527 -23.08 4.51 6.85
CA ILE A 527 -23.46 5.20 5.60
C ILE A 527 -22.28 5.31 4.63
N VAL A 528 -21.11 5.71 5.16
CA VAL A 528 -19.94 6.04 4.30
C VAL A 528 -19.17 4.79 3.89
N ASN A 529 -19.10 3.77 4.75
CA ASN A 529 -18.24 2.61 4.49
C ASN A 529 -19.01 1.35 4.04
N LEU A 530 -20.34 1.33 4.16
CA LEU A 530 -21.15 0.17 3.75
C LEU A 530 -22.15 0.51 2.62
N GLY A 531 -22.40 1.81 2.38
CA GLY A 531 -23.27 2.32 1.32
C GLY A 531 -24.69 2.61 1.79
#